data_878bb233bc94978a00d5f59e06de092f
#
_entry.id   878bb233bc94978a00d5f59e06de092f
#
_cell.length_a   1.000
_cell.length_b   1.000
_cell.length_c   1.000
_cell.angle_alpha   90.00
_cell.angle_beta   90.00
_cell.angle_gamma   90.00
#
_symmetry.space_group_name_H-M   'P 1'
#
loop_
_entity.id
_entity.type
_entity.pdbx_description
1 polymer ?
#
loop_
_entity_poly.entity_id
_entity_poly.type
_entity_poly.pdbx_seq_one_letter_code
_entity_poly.pdbx_strand_id
1 'polypeptide(L)'
;MSFEQNLLLALTDRQKFRVLAGSVPPTVSTETKVLLKWYKKYFKAVPTGATLNFGTLKELIKVKSKDKEGADLLLALVNSLEAMDPDEEALAAVGEQLAAEDLRGKIGAVLARYDDDEEVDLAFECMQLADATLRSTGRQSAHDYEDTPIEELLAEIDKDEGLKFRRWPTLYHGLVGAMPGISVAVAARPDKGKSSLVASIATDWAPQAAKLWGTKRPMLWLNNEGKGRRLIPRIYQAALGASTEQLIKWSNDKSLRKRYEQAIGAPYDFIRVKDMHGAKMSEIERVISAVRPSVVFADMLSNFHMGGPVGAKHEEIEQVWVMMRELAARYDFVSVGTIQISQEGANMLYPPQSALKESKTGVQGAVDLLLMAGNYEAENSEIRGFSTTKNKLQKSGHPTYLKASIHFDSALCNFTEVE
;
A
#
# COMPACT_ATOMS: atom_id res chain seq x y z
N MET A 1 -16.44 13.83 -38.28
CA MET A 1 -16.40 14.82 -37.18
C MET A 1 -15.05 15.50 -37.13
N SER A 2 -14.97 16.80 -36.78
CA SER A 2 -13.67 17.44 -36.57
C SER A 2 -13.09 17.03 -35.20
N PHE A 3 -11.76 17.16 -35.05
CA PHE A 3 -11.09 16.91 -33.78
C PHE A 3 -11.75 17.70 -32.62
N GLU A 4 -12.06 18.98 -32.86
CA GLU A 4 -12.66 19.84 -31.82
C GLU A 4 -14.09 19.43 -31.45
N GLN A 5 -14.88 18.88 -32.35
CA GLN A 5 -16.19 18.35 -32.07
C GLN A 5 -16.10 17.10 -31.17
N ASN A 6 -15.21 16.16 -31.50
CA ASN A 6 -14.95 14.98 -30.68
C ASN A 6 -14.40 15.37 -29.29
N LEU A 7 -13.52 16.38 -29.25
CA LEU A 7 -12.99 16.93 -27.97
C LEU A 7 -14.13 17.48 -27.10
N LEU A 8 -15.03 18.27 -27.65
CA LEU A 8 -16.16 18.83 -26.90
C LEU A 8 -17.12 17.76 -26.45
N LEU A 9 -17.39 16.74 -27.27
CA LEU A 9 -18.23 15.59 -26.88
C LEU A 9 -17.56 14.74 -25.78
N ALA A 10 -16.27 14.46 -25.90
CA ALA A 10 -15.53 13.71 -24.85
C ALA A 10 -15.54 14.43 -23.51
N LEU A 11 -15.50 15.77 -23.51
CA LEU A 11 -15.50 16.60 -22.31
C LEU A 11 -16.92 16.89 -21.76
N THR A 12 -17.98 16.29 -22.30
CA THR A 12 -19.31 16.29 -21.68
C THR A 12 -19.38 15.44 -20.43
N ASP A 13 -18.50 14.46 -20.27
CA ASP A 13 -18.31 13.71 -19.03
C ASP A 13 -17.63 14.59 -17.97
N ARG A 14 -18.24 14.66 -16.77
CA ARG A 14 -17.75 15.50 -15.66
C ARG A 14 -16.34 15.12 -15.20
N GLN A 15 -16.07 13.82 -15.09
CA GLN A 15 -14.79 13.33 -14.58
C GLN A 15 -13.68 13.61 -15.60
N LYS A 16 -13.95 13.33 -16.89
CA LYS A 16 -13.04 13.68 -17.98
C LYS A 16 -12.80 15.19 -18.05
N PHE A 17 -13.85 16.00 -17.95
CA PHE A 17 -13.72 17.45 -17.93
C PHE A 17 -12.85 17.95 -16.79
N ARG A 18 -13.05 17.43 -15.56
CA ARG A 18 -12.30 17.83 -14.37
C ARG A 18 -10.80 17.53 -14.51
N VAL A 19 -10.47 16.40 -15.10
CA VAL A 19 -9.08 15.91 -15.23
C VAL A 19 -8.40 16.53 -16.47
N LEU A 20 -9.08 16.58 -17.61
CA LEU A 20 -8.45 16.80 -18.91
C LEU A 20 -8.70 18.21 -19.49
N ALA A 21 -9.63 19.01 -18.95
CA ALA A 21 -9.90 20.34 -19.51
C ALA A 21 -8.72 21.31 -19.48
N GLY A 22 -7.75 21.10 -18.54
CA GLY A 22 -6.51 21.85 -18.45
C GLY A 22 -5.50 21.52 -19.55
N SER A 23 -5.62 20.34 -20.16
CA SER A 23 -4.71 19.80 -21.19
C SER A 23 -5.19 20.01 -22.61
N VAL A 24 -6.28 20.78 -22.79
CA VAL A 24 -6.78 21.14 -24.11
C VAL A 24 -5.73 21.98 -24.84
N PRO A 25 -5.34 21.60 -26.08
CA PRO A 25 -4.32 22.33 -26.83
C PRO A 25 -4.65 23.79 -27.01
N PRO A 26 -3.67 24.71 -26.92
CA PRO A 26 -3.90 26.14 -27.12
C PRO A 26 -4.31 26.49 -28.56
N THR A 27 -4.15 25.57 -29.51
CA THR A 27 -4.44 25.71 -30.93
C THR A 27 -5.92 25.53 -31.27
N VAL A 28 -6.79 25.11 -30.34
CA VAL A 28 -8.23 24.99 -30.59
C VAL A 28 -8.88 26.36 -30.83
N SER A 29 -9.99 26.37 -31.60
CA SER A 29 -10.72 27.57 -31.99
C SER A 29 -11.18 28.41 -30.79
N THR A 30 -11.47 29.67 -31.04
CA THR A 30 -12.00 30.60 -30.03
C THR A 30 -13.36 30.13 -29.52
N GLU A 31 -14.20 29.61 -30.39
CA GLU A 31 -15.52 29.07 -30.10
C GLU A 31 -15.42 27.88 -29.16
N THR A 32 -14.52 26.96 -29.41
CA THR A 32 -14.24 25.81 -28.54
C THR A 32 -13.78 26.27 -27.15
N LYS A 33 -12.85 27.23 -27.06
CA LYS A 33 -12.42 27.79 -25.75
C LYS A 33 -13.54 28.44 -24.99
N VAL A 34 -14.42 29.18 -25.68
CA VAL A 34 -15.58 29.83 -25.06
C VAL A 34 -16.58 28.77 -24.55
N LEU A 35 -16.87 27.74 -25.38
CA LEU A 35 -17.79 26.68 -24.99
C LEU A 35 -17.26 25.88 -23.78
N LEU A 36 -15.97 25.60 -23.69
CA LEU A 36 -15.35 24.95 -22.51
C LEU A 36 -15.48 25.81 -21.25
N LYS A 37 -15.45 27.15 -21.34
CA LYS A 37 -15.76 28.04 -20.20
C LYS A 37 -17.22 27.89 -19.75
N TRP A 38 -18.14 27.64 -20.70
CA TRP A 38 -19.55 27.36 -20.37
C TRP A 38 -19.74 25.98 -19.76
N TYR A 39 -19.00 24.97 -20.19
CA TYR A 39 -18.97 23.65 -19.52
C TYR A 39 -18.52 23.79 -18.04
N LYS A 40 -17.47 24.57 -17.78
CA LYS A 40 -17.01 24.86 -16.41
C LYS A 40 -18.12 25.54 -15.57
N LYS A 41 -18.85 26.52 -16.15
CA LYS A 41 -19.98 27.18 -15.47
C LYS A 41 -21.12 26.20 -15.23
N TYR A 42 -21.43 25.33 -16.19
CA TYR A 42 -22.45 24.31 -16.08
C TYR A 42 -22.12 23.32 -14.93
N PHE A 43 -20.93 22.74 -14.93
CA PHE A 43 -20.54 21.79 -13.90
C PHE A 43 -20.45 22.40 -12.50
N LYS A 44 -20.24 23.70 -12.40
CA LYS A 44 -20.35 24.44 -11.12
C LYS A 44 -21.81 24.65 -10.70
N ALA A 45 -22.71 24.88 -11.64
CA ALA A 45 -24.14 25.12 -11.39
C ALA A 45 -24.92 23.82 -11.11
N VAL A 46 -24.51 22.71 -11.68
CA VAL A 46 -25.17 21.39 -11.58
C VAL A 46 -24.18 20.42 -10.93
N PRO A 47 -24.07 20.37 -9.59
CA PRO A 47 -23.02 19.59 -8.91
C PRO A 47 -23.19 18.07 -8.95
N THR A 48 -24.40 17.55 -9.26
CA THR A 48 -24.75 16.12 -9.12
C THR A 48 -24.82 15.33 -10.44
N GLY A 49 -24.68 15.93 -11.61
CA GLY A 49 -24.77 15.23 -12.92
C GLY A 49 -23.44 14.58 -13.30
N ALA A 50 -23.41 13.32 -13.75
CA ALA A 50 -22.22 12.67 -14.31
C ALA A 50 -21.84 13.21 -15.69
N THR A 51 -22.85 13.52 -16.53
CA THR A 51 -22.68 14.03 -17.87
C THR A 51 -23.39 15.37 -18.05
N LEU A 52 -22.89 16.17 -18.98
CA LEU A 52 -23.47 17.45 -19.34
C LEU A 52 -24.78 17.25 -20.09
N ASN A 53 -25.86 17.94 -19.66
CA ASN A 53 -27.12 17.99 -20.37
C ASN A 53 -27.16 19.24 -21.28
N PHE A 54 -27.23 19.02 -22.59
CA PHE A 54 -27.21 20.11 -23.59
C PHE A 54 -28.41 21.05 -23.46
N GLY A 55 -29.60 20.54 -23.11
CA GLY A 55 -30.77 21.38 -22.88
C GLY A 55 -30.54 22.39 -21.74
N THR A 56 -30.04 21.90 -20.58
CA THR A 56 -29.71 22.76 -19.44
C THR A 56 -28.56 23.73 -19.77
N LEU A 57 -27.57 23.30 -20.55
CA LEU A 57 -26.49 24.18 -20.99
C LEU A 57 -27.01 25.32 -21.87
N LYS A 58 -27.90 25.02 -22.81
CA LYS A 58 -28.53 26.04 -23.70
C LYS A 58 -29.30 27.08 -22.87
N GLU A 59 -30.06 26.65 -21.87
CA GLU A 59 -30.77 27.59 -20.99
C GLU A 59 -29.79 28.43 -20.14
N LEU A 60 -28.70 27.84 -19.66
CA LEU A 60 -27.66 28.58 -18.93
C LEU A 60 -26.99 29.65 -19.83
N ILE A 61 -26.72 29.35 -21.10
CA ILE A 61 -26.16 30.29 -22.06
C ILE A 61 -27.14 31.43 -22.32
N LYS A 62 -28.42 31.14 -22.60
CA LYS A 62 -29.46 32.14 -22.83
C LYS A 62 -29.63 33.12 -21.69
N VAL A 63 -29.65 32.60 -20.43
CA VAL A 63 -29.90 33.40 -19.23
C VAL A 63 -28.69 34.23 -18.81
N LYS A 64 -27.46 33.69 -18.96
CA LYS A 64 -26.25 34.32 -18.40
C LYS A 64 -25.35 34.99 -19.45
N SER A 65 -25.61 34.85 -20.73
CA SER A 65 -24.84 35.57 -21.76
C SER A 65 -25.23 37.04 -21.82
N LYS A 66 -24.25 37.91 -21.83
CA LYS A 66 -24.42 39.37 -22.02
C LYS A 66 -24.36 39.77 -23.50
N ASP A 67 -23.75 38.94 -24.32
CA ASP A 67 -23.59 39.11 -25.76
C ASP A 67 -24.60 38.21 -26.47
N LYS A 68 -25.56 38.81 -27.18
CA LYS A 68 -26.62 38.08 -27.88
C LYS A 68 -26.11 37.40 -29.14
N GLU A 69 -25.28 38.06 -29.95
CA GLU A 69 -24.74 37.49 -31.19
C GLU A 69 -23.80 36.32 -30.90
N GLY A 70 -22.90 36.46 -29.90
CA GLY A 70 -22.05 35.37 -29.42
C GLY A 70 -22.83 34.21 -28.81
N ALA A 71 -23.98 34.50 -28.17
CA ALA A 71 -24.84 33.44 -27.63
C ALA A 71 -25.50 32.62 -28.75
N ASP A 72 -25.98 33.25 -29.80
CA ASP A 72 -26.61 32.55 -30.94
C ASP A 72 -25.62 31.61 -31.65
N LEU A 73 -24.37 32.04 -31.86
CA LEU A 73 -23.31 31.19 -32.41
C LEU A 73 -23.02 29.98 -31.50
N LEU A 74 -22.93 30.20 -30.19
CA LEU A 74 -22.70 29.10 -29.22
C LEU A 74 -23.87 28.13 -29.19
N LEU A 75 -25.11 28.64 -29.27
CA LEU A 75 -26.31 27.78 -29.31
C LEU A 75 -26.35 26.94 -30.58
N ALA A 76 -25.94 27.52 -31.73
CA ALA A 76 -25.83 26.78 -32.99
C ALA A 76 -24.79 25.64 -32.86
N LEU A 77 -23.61 25.91 -32.24
CA LEU A 77 -22.59 24.92 -32.02
C LEU A 77 -23.10 23.81 -31.03
N VAL A 78 -23.77 24.17 -29.96
CA VAL A 78 -24.35 23.20 -29.01
C VAL A 78 -25.42 22.35 -29.66
N ASN A 79 -26.27 22.94 -30.54
CA ASN A 79 -27.27 22.18 -31.31
C ASN A 79 -26.60 21.19 -32.26
N SER A 80 -25.51 21.57 -32.90
CA SER A 80 -24.79 20.68 -33.80
C SER A 80 -24.17 19.51 -33.04
N LEU A 81 -23.59 19.76 -31.85
CA LEU A 81 -23.04 18.71 -30.99
C LEU A 81 -24.12 17.74 -30.46
N GLU A 82 -25.29 18.27 -30.07
CA GLU A 82 -26.41 17.44 -29.58
C GLU A 82 -27.02 16.56 -30.70
N ALA A 83 -26.97 17.00 -31.96
CA ALA A 83 -27.47 16.24 -33.09
C ALA A 83 -26.46 15.19 -33.62
N MET A 84 -25.23 15.16 -33.08
CA MET A 84 -24.22 14.21 -33.50
C MET A 84 -24.39 12.89 -32.79
N ASP A 85 -24.28 11.78 -33.50
CA ASP A 85 -24.13 10.46 -32.93
C ASP A 85 -22.68 10.28 -32.49
N PRO A 86 -22.41 10.03 -31.19
CA PRO A 86 -21.05 9.91 -30.67
C PRO A 86 -20.36 8.69 -31.30
N ASP A 87 -19.24 8.90 -31.94
CA ASP A 87 -18.32 7.84 -32.33
C ASP A 87 -17.47 7.48 -31.09
N GLU A 88 -17.79 6.38 -30.41
CA GLU A 88 -17.11 5.98 -29.18
C GLU A 88 -15.61 5.76 -29.37
N GLU A 89 -15.18 5.23 -30.54
CA GLU A 89 -13.78 5.00 -30.85
C GLU A 89 -13.03 6.33 -31.02
N ALA A 90 -13.63 7.29 -31.72
CA ALA A 90 -13.07 8.64 -31.88
C ALA A 90 -13.03 9.40 -30.54
N LEU A 91 -14.04 9.24 -29.68
CA LEU A 91 -14.06 9.86 -28.34
C LEU A 91 -12.99 9.27 -27.42
N ALA A 92 -12.77 7.95 -27.49
CA ALA A 92 -11.71 7.27 -26.75
C ALA A 92 -10.32 7.77 -27.21
N ALA A 93 -10.07 7.87 -28.51
CA ALA A 93 -8.83 8.35 -29.07
C ALA A 93 -8.49 9.81 -28.66
N VAL A 94 -9.50 10.69 -28.63
CA VAL A 94 -9.33 12.07 -28.14
C VAL A 94 -9.04 12.07 -26.63
N GLY A 95 -9.72 11.24 -25.85
CA GLY A 95 -9.47 11.09 -24.41
C GLY A 95 -8.04 10.66 -24.12
N GLU A 96 -7.52 9.69 -24.87
CA GLU A 96 -6.14 9.20 -24.75
C GLU A 96 -5.12 10.30 -25.13
N GLN A 97 -5.37 11.05 -26.20
CA GLN A 97 -4.47 12.12 -26.60
C GLN A 97 -4.41 13.25 -25.56
N LEU A 98 -5.55 13.62 -24.96
CA LEU A 98 -5.59 14.60 -23.87
C LEU A 98 -4.87 14.10 -22.62
N ALA A 99 -5.04 12.84 -22.26
CA ALA A 99 -4.34 12.24 -21.14
C ALA A 99 -2.82 12.20 -21.36
N ALA A 100 -2.37 11.93 -22.59
CA ALA A 100 -0.95 11.97 -22.94
C ALA A 100 -0.37 13.39 -22.85
N GLU A 101 -1.12 14.42 -23.27
CA GLU A 101 -0.69 15.81 -23.16
C GLU A 101 -0.67 16.30 -21.68
N ASP A 102 -1.62 15.88 -20.87
CA ASP A 102 -1.63 16.15 -19.43
C ASP A 102 -0.41 15.52 -18.76
N LEU A 103 -0.13 14.24 -19.06
CA LEU A 103 1.06 13.54 -18.57
C LEU A 103 2.35 14.26 -18.99
N ARG A 104 2.45 14.67 -20.26
CA ARG A 104 3.60 15.42 -20.76
C ARG A 104 3.82 16.72 -20.00
N GLY A 105 2.75 17.47 -19.74
CA GLY A 105 2.80 18.71 -18.97
C GLY A 105 3.26 18.49 -17.52
N LYS A 106 2.75 17.44 -16.87
CA LYS A 106 3.14 17.08 -15.49
C LYS A 106 4.59 16.60 -15.42
N ILE A 107 5.05 15.78 -16.36
CA ILE A 107 6.47 15.38 -16.45
C ILE A 107 7.35 16.60 -16.65
N GLY A 108 6.95 17.55 -17.51
CA GLY A 108 7.68 18.81 -17.71
C GLY A 108 7.82 19.61 -16.40
N ALA A 109 6.79 19.66 -15.56
CA ALA A 109 6.85 20.31 -14.26
C ALA A 109 7.80 19.58 -13.27
N VAL A 110 7.84 18.24 -13.30
CA VAL A 110 8.79 17.44 -12.49
C VAL A 110 10.22 17.68 -12.96
N LEU A 111 10.46 17.72 -14.27
CA LEU A 111 11.78 18.02 -14.84
C LEU A 111 12.26 19.43 -14.45
N ALA A 112 11.39 20.44 -14.50
CA ALA A 112 11.74 21.81 -14.09
C ALA A 112 12.18 21.87 -12.62
N ARG A 113 11.46 21.16 -11.71
CA ARG A 113 11.84 21.06 -10.29
C ARG A 113 13.18 20.32 -10.09
N TYR A 114 13.43 19.29 -10.90
CA TYR A 114 14.70 18.57 -10.88
C TYR A 114 15.87 19.46 -11.34
N ASP A 115 15.65 20.27 -12.39
CA ASP A 115 16.64 21.21 -12.91
C ASP A 115 16.92 22.38 -11.93
N ASP A 116 15.94 22.75 -11.08
CA ASP A 116 16.06 23.78 -10.03
C ASP A 116 16.71 23.25 -8.73
N ASP A 117 17.37 22.10 -8.75
CA ASP A 117 18.05 21.44 -7.60
C ASP A 117 17.10 21.10 -6.43
N GLU A 118 15.80 20.97 -6.66
CA GLU A 118 14.89 20.40 -5.66
C GLU A 118 15.19 18.91 -5.48
N GLU A 119 14.99 18.40 -4.28
CA GLU A 119 15.18 16.97 -3.94
C GLU A 119 14.08 16.12 -4.56
N VAL A 120 14.15 15.89 -5.88
CA VAL A 120 13.16 15.16 -6.68
C VAL A 120 13.68 13.78 -7.07
N ASP A 121 12.96 12.70 -6.73
CA ASP A 121 13.17 11.37 -7.34
C ASP A 121 12.47 11.33 -8.71
N LEU A 122 13.17 11.79 -9.73
CA LEU A 122 12.64 11.92 -11.09
C LEU A 122 12.00 10.63 -11.62
N ALA A 123 12.67 9.48 -11.41
CA ALA A 123 12.19 8.20 -11.91
C ALA A 123 10.89 7.78 -11.23
N PHE A 124 10.82 7.97 -9.91
CA PHE A 124 9.63 7.63 -9.13
C PHE A 124 8.45 8.54 -9.45
N GLU A 125 8.65 9.87 -9.49
CA GLU A 125 7.56 10.79 -9.79
C GLU A 125 7.02 10.59 -11.22
N CYS A 126 7.89 10.35 -12.21
CA CYS A 126 7.46 10.01 -13.55
C CYS A 126 6.67 8.70 -13.61
N MET A 127 7.09 7.67 -12.86
CA MET A 127 6.36 6.40 -12.77
C MET A 127 4.98 6.58 -12.13
N GLN A 128 4.87 7.35 -11.04
CA GLN A 128 3.60 7.67 -10.39
C GLN A 128 2.64 8.40 -11.34
N LEU A 129 3.14 9.36 -12.11
CA LEU A 129 2.35 10.10 -13.10
C LEU A 129 1.87 9.19 -14.24
N ALA A 130 2.74 8.28 -14.71
CA ALA A 130 2.38 7.31 -15.74
C ALA A 130 1.29 6.35 -15.24
N ASP A 131 1.44 5.80 -14.04
CA ASP A 131 0.44 4.93 -13.38
C ASP A 131 -0.91 5.64 -13.21
N ALA A 132 -0.89 6.88 -12.71
CA ALA A 132 -2.11 7.68 -12.54
C ALA A 132 -2.81 7.93 -13.88
N THR A 133 -2.05 8.15 -14.94
CA THR A 133 -2.59 8.35 -16.29
C THR A 133 -3.20 7.07 -16.84
N LEU A 134 -2.53 5.92 -16.70
CA LEU A 134 -3.05 4.62 -17.13
C LEU A 134 -4.37 4.28 -16.40
N ARG A 135 -4.45 4.54 -15.09
CA ARG A 135 -5.70 4.36 -14.31
C ARG A 135 -6.82 5.29 -14.82
N SER A 136 -6.51 6.56 -15.10
CA SER A 136 -7.51 7.54 -15.54
C SER A 136 -8.04 7.29 -16.97
N THR A 137 -7.25 6.63 -17.81
CA THR A 137 -7.63 6.26 -19.19
C THR A 137 -8.31 4.90 -19.28
N GLY A 138 -8.45 4.17 -18.17
CA GLY A 138 -9.05 2.83 -18.14
C GLY A 138 -8.17 1.73 -18.78
N ARG A 139 -6.95 2.06 -19.20
CA ARG A 139 -6.04 1.07 -19.83
C ARG A 139 -5.56 -0.02 -18.88
N GLN A 140 -5.57 0.24 -17.56
CA GLN A 140 -5.28 -0.81 -16.55
C GLN A 140 -6.49 -1.71 -16.28
N SER A 141 -7.71 -1.26 -16.51
CA SER A 141 -8.92 -2.05 -16.21
C SER A 141 -9.20 -3.18 -17.19
N ALA A 142 -8.51 -3.23 -18.34
CA ALA A 142 -8.73 -4.29 -19.34
C ALA A 142 -8.09 -5.64 -18.97
N HIS A 143 -7.32 -5.72 -17.87
CA HIS A 143 -6.63 -6.93 -17.44
C HIS A 143 -6.86 -7.33 -15.97
N ASP A 144 -7.73 -6.62 -15.24
CA ASP A 144 -7.85 -6.78 -13.77
C ASP A 144 -9.23 -7.27 -13.31
N TYR A 145 -9.99 -7.90 -14.21
CA TYR A 145 -11.15 -8.67 -13.73
C TYR A 145 -10.67 -9.97 -13.11
N GLU A 146 -11.16 -10.26 -11.89
CA GLU A 146 -10.95 -11.55 -11.27
C GLU A 146 -11.92 -12.55 -11.90
N ASP A 147 -11.45 -13.30 -12.88
CA ASP A 147 -12.23 -14.26 -13.68
C ASP A 147 -12.04 -15.71 -13.18
N THR A 148 -11.33 -15.91 -12.05
CA THR A 148 -11.12 -17.25 -11.49
C THR A 148 -12.45 -17.91 -11.15
N PRO A 149 -12.74 -19.13 -11.66
CA PRO A 149 -13.95 -19.84 -11.33
C PRO A 149 -14.14 -20.00 -9.82
N ILE A 150 -15.39 -19.87 -9.36
CA ILE A 150 -15.70 -19.94 -7.92
C ILE A 150 -15.27 -21.29 -7.30
N GLU A 151 -15.31 -22.36 -8.05
CA GLU A 151 -14.89 -23.70 -7.62
C GLU A 151 -13.39 -23.74 -7.31
N GLU A 152 -12.56 -23.04 -8.07
CA GLU A 152 -11.12 -22.92 -7.84
C GLU A 152 -10.85 -22.09 -6.59
N LEU A 153 -11.52 -20.92 -6.45
CA LEU A 153 -11.41 -20.08 -5.26
C LEU A 153 -11.81 -20.80 -3.98
N LEU A 154 -12.91 -21.58 -4.03
CA LEU A 154 -13.34 -22.39 -2.88
C LEU A 154 -12.34 -23.51 -2.57
N ALA A 155 -11.75 -24.13 -3.57
CA ALA A 155 -10.71 -25.14 -3.37
C ALA A 155 -9.41 -24.54 -2.77
N GLU A 156 -9.06 -23.30 -3.11
CA GLU A 156 -7.94 -22.59 -2.49
C GLU A 156 -8.22 -22.25 -1.01
N ILE A 157 -9.44 -21.78 -0.72
CA ILE A 157 -9.86 -21.49 0.67
C ILE A 157 -9.85 -22.76 1.52
N ASP A 158 -10.31 -23.90 0.97
CA ASP A 158 -10.36 -25.20 1.69
C ASP A 158 -8.96 -25.72 2.02
N LYS A 159 -7.97 -25.49 1.16
CA LYS A 159 -6.58 -25.88 1.41
C LYS A 159 -5.96 -25.14 2.60
N ASP A 160 -6.50 -23.98 2.96
CA ASP A 160 -5.98 -23.13 4.04
C ASP A 160 -4.44 -22.98 3.94
N GLU A 161 -3.97 -22.66 2.72
CA GLU A 161 -2.55 -22.44 2.41
C GLU A 161 -2.10 -21.05 2.93
N GLY A 162 -0.79 -20.81 2.96
CA GLY A 162 -0.21 -19.54 3.39
C GLY A 162 0.63 -19.65 4.66
N LEU A 163 1.14 -18.52 5.11
CA LEU A 163 2.03 -18.44 6.27
C LEU A 163 1.21 -18.45 7.57
N LYS A 164 1.42 -19.45 8.41
CA LYS A 164 0.72 -19.67 9.68
C LYS A 164 1.62 -19.37 10.86
N PHE A 165 1.04 -18.84 11.94
CA PHE A 165 1.73 -18.62 13.21
C PHE A 165 1.84 -19.91 14.03
N ARG A 166 2.68 -20.84 13.59
CA ARG A 166 2.77 -22.20 14.16
C ARG A 166 3.26 -22.25 15.59
N ARG A 167 4.03 -21.25 16.02
CA ARG A 167 4.58 -21.16 17.39
C ARG A 167 3.52 -20.89 18.44
N TRP A 168 2.36 -20.35 18.05
CA TRP A 168 1.31 -19.90 18.97
C TRP A 168 -0.01 -20.60 18.62
N PRO A 169 -0.39 -21.64 19.38
CA PRO A 169 -1.59 -22.45 19.13
C PRO A 169 -2.86 -21.61 18.96
N THR A 170 -3.09 -20.60 19.79
CA THR A 170 -4.26 -19.73 19.67
C THR A 170 -4.32 -19.04 18.30
N LEU A 171 -3.21 -18.50 17.82
CA LEU A 171 -3.16 -17.86 16.50
C LEU A 171 -3.18 -18.90 15.37
N TYR A 172 -2.51 -20.03 15.54
CA TYR A 172 -2.47 -21.10 14.54
C TYR A 172 -3.84 -21.67 14.24
N HIS A 173 -4.65 -21.90 15.28
CA HIS A 173 -6.00 -22.46 15.12
C HIS A 173 -7.03 -21.41 14.72
N GLY A 174 -6.87 -20.17 15.18
CA GLY A 174 -7.84 -19.09 14.96
C GLY A 174 -7.69 -18.28 13.67
N LEU A 175 -6.55 -18.42 12.97
CA LEU A 175 -6.26 -17.67 11.75
C LEU A 175 -6.05 -18.61 10.55
N VAL A 176 -6.49 -18.17 9.38
CA VAL A 176 -6.05 -18.75 8.11
C VAL A 176 -4.65 -18.28 7.76
N GLY A 177 -3.97 -18.98 6.85
CA GLY A 177 -2.62 -18.63 6.40
C GLY A 177 -2.56 -17.28 5.67
N ALA A 178 -1.52 -16.49 5.95
CA ALA A 178 -1.31 -15.23 5.23
C ALA A 178 -0.76 -15.51 3.83
N MET A 179 -1.48 -15.06 2.81
CA MET A 179 -1.11 -15.15 1.39
C MET A 179 -0.51 -13.82 0.90
N PRO A 180 0.21 -13.80 -0.22
CA PRO A 180 0.67 -12.56 -0.85
C PRO A 180 -0.47 -11.55 -1.04
N GLY A 181 -0.15 -10.26 -0.89
CA GLY A 181 -1.12 -9.16 -0.85
C GLY A 181 -1.70 -8.88 0.55
N ILE A 182 -1.54 -9.79 1.52
CA ILE A 182 -1.95 -9.58 2.90
C ILE A 182 -0.97 -8.64 3.63
N SER A 183 -1.52 -7.71 4.39
CA SER A 183 -0.78 -6.75 5.21
C SER A 183 -1.03 -7.00 6.69
N VAL A 184 0.04 -7.26 7.44
CA VAL A 184 0.04 -7.51 8.89
C VAL A 184 0.72 -6.36 9.62
N ALA A 185 0.09 -5.84 10.66
CA ALA A 185 0.74 -4.92 11.59
C ALA A 185 1.08 -5.64 12.92
N VAL A 186 2.30 -5.41 13.40
CA VAL A 186 2.76 -5.87 14.72
C VAL A 186 3.00 -4.65 15.60
N ALA A 187 2.21 -4.49 16.64
CA ALA A 187 2.27 -3.36 17.54
C ALA A 187 2.80 -3.77 18.92
N ALA A 188 3.78 -3.01 19.43
CA ALA A 188 4.29 -3.19 20.79
C ALA A 188 4.77 -1.87 21.38
N ARG A 189 4.90 -1.81 22.70
CA ARG A 189 5.59 -0.69 23.39
C ARG A 189 7.08 -0.67 23.02
N PRO A 190 7.73 0.52 23.08
CA PRO A 190 9.18 0.62 22.96
C PRO A 190 9.88 -0.31 23.96
N ASP A 191 10.98 -0.92 23.54
CA ASP A 191 11.85 -1.79 24.33
C ASP A 191 11.18 -3.03 24.98
N LYS A 192 9.98 -3.39 24.50
CA LYS A 192 9.23 -4.58 25.00
C LYS A 192 9.34 -5.81 24.09
N GLY A 193 10.36 -5.86 23.22
CA GLY A 193 10.68 -7.04 22.42
C GLY A 193 10.06 -7.07 21.02
N LYS A 194 9.61 -5.92 20.46
CA LYS A 194 9.00 -5.82 19.13
C LYS A 194 9.85 -6.50 18.04
N SER A 195 11.12 -6.10 17.88
CA SER A 195 12.01 -6.69 16.87
C SER A 195 12.33 -8.17 17.14
N SER A 196 12.34 -8.61 18.41
CA SER A 196 12.46 -10.04 18.76
C SER A 196 11.20 -10.81 18.36
N LEU A 197 10.01 -10.22 18.49
CA LEU A 197 8.76 -10.82 18.02
C LEU A 197 8.76 -10.95 16.49
N VAL A 198 9.19 -9.92 15.78
CA VAL A 198 9.34 -9.98 14.31
C VAL A 198 10.36 -11.06 13.92
N ALA A 199 11.48 -11.21 14.65
CA ALA A 199 12.44 -12.29 14.42
C ALA A 199 11.81 -13.69 14.64
N SER A 200 10.98 -13.85 15.67
CA SER A 200 10.23 -15.08 15.92
C SER A 200 9.23 -15.38 14.79
N ILE A 201 8.51 -14.37 14.27
CA ILE A 201 7.61 -14.53 13.13
C ILE A 201 8.41 -14.90 11.87
N ALA A 202 9.51 -14.18 11.59
CA ALA A 202 10.32 -14.41 10.41
C ALA A 202 10.90 -15.84 10.38
N THR A 203 11.37 -16.34 11.51
CA THR A 203 11.94 -17.69 11.62
C THR A 203 10.89 -18.80 11.65
N ASP A 204 9.67 -18.53 12.12
CA ASP A 204 8.53 -19.45 12.01
C ASP A 204 8.02 -19.53 10.56
N TRP A 205 8.03 -18.42 9.84
CA TRP A 205 7.55 -18.33 8.47
C TRP A 205 8.58 -18.76 7.41
N ALA A 206 9.89 -18.69 7.70
CA ALA A 206 10.92 -18.99 6.74
C ALA A 206 10.79 -20.39 6.08
N PRO A 207 10.63 -21.51 6.82
CA PRO A 207 10.46 -22.82 6.22
C PRO A 207 9.16 -22.95 5.44
N GLN A 208 8.12 -22.22 5.83
CA GLN A 208 6.84 -22.18 5.14
C GLN A 208 6.96 -21.42 3.81
N ALA A 209 7.54 -20.21 3.83
CA ALA A 209 7.76 -19.41 2.64
C ALA A 209 8.67 -20.11 1.62
N ALA A 210 9.76 -20.72 2.08
CA ALA A 210 10.65 -21.50 1.22
C ALA A 210 9.94 -22.67 0.54
N LYS A 211 9.02 -23.33 1.25
CA LYS A 211 8.22 -24.43 0.71
C LYS A 211 7.16 -23.95 -0.29
N LEU A 212 6.44 -22.87 0.04
CA LEU A 212 5.31 -22.36 -0.76
C LEU A 212 5.78 -21.65 -2.03
N TRP A 213 6.80 -20.79 -1.92
CA TRP A 213 7.21 -19.88 -3.00
C TRP A 213 8.64 -20.06 -3.48
N GLY A 214 9.36 -21.02 -2.89
CA GLY A 214 10.73 -21.36 -3.26
C GLY A 214 11.80 -20.43 -2.67
N THR A 215 13.03 -20.92 -2.60
CA THR A 215 14.16 -20.19 -1.98
C THR A 215 14.69 -19.02 -2.82
N LYS A 216 14.24 -18.88 -4.08
CA LYS A 216 14.61 -17.74 -4.94
C LYS A 216 13.87 -16.46 -4.56
N ARG A 217 12.78 -16.55 -3.80
CA ARG A 217 12.02 -15.42 -3.25
C ARG A 217 12.35 -15.27 -1.77
N PRO A 218 13.44 -14.59 -1.39
CA PRO A 218 13.86 -14.47 0.00
C PRO A 218 12.86 -13.64 0.81
N MET A 219 12.99 -13.68 2.13
CA MET A 219 12.32 -12.77 3.04
C MET A 219 13.22 -11.54 3.23
N LEU A 220 12.65 -10.34 3.12
CA LEU A 220 13.37 -9.07 3.21
C LEU A 220 12.99 -8.34 4.50
N TRP A 221 13.97 -7.97 5.32
CA TRP A 221 13.78 -7.14 6.50
C TRP A 221 14.36 -5.74 6.25
N LEU A 222 13.50 -4.77 6.06
CA LEU A 222 13.83 -3.36 5.93
C LEU A 222 13.91 -2.76 7.33
N ASN A 223 15.12 -2.47 7.78
CA ASN A 223 15.38 -1.95 9.11
C ASN A 223 15.62 -0.44 9.06
N ASN A 224 14.91 0.31 9.89
CA ASN A 224 15.18 1.74 10.09
C ASN A 224 15.16 2.13 11.58
N GLU A 225 15.29 1.15 12.48
CA GLU A 225 15.41 1.35 13.92
C GLU A 225 16.75 0.77 14.43
N GLY A 226 17.77 1.61 14.48
CA GLY A 226 19.12 1.19 14.87
C GLY A 226 19.88 0.45 13.74
N LYS A 227 20.99 -0.21 14.07
CA LYS A 227 21.84 -0.91 13.08
C LYS A 227 21.35 -2.33 12.84
N GLY A 228 21.08 -2.69 11.59
CA GLY A 228 20.58 -4.02 11.19
C GLY A 228 21.49 -5.18 11.61
N ARG A 229 22.81 -4.96 11.72
CA ARG A 229 23.75 -5.97 12.27
C ARG A 229 23.37 -6.45 13.69
N ARG A 230 22.60 -5.69 14.46
CA ARG A 230 22.11 -6.10 15.77
C ARG A 230 20.89 -7.02 15.71
N LEU A 231 20.19 -7.04 14.57
CA LEU A 231 19.05 -7.93 14.35
C LEU A 231 19.49 -9.36 13.99
N ILE A 232 20.62 -9.51 13.28
CA ILE A 232 21.09 -10.81 12.82
C ILE A 232 21.26 -11.83 13.96
N PRO A 233 21.96 -11.51 15.08
CA PRO A 233 22.02 -12.44 16.22
C PRO A 233 20.65 -12.81 16.76
N ARG A 234 19.69 -11.87 16.85
CA ARG A 234 18.34 -12.14 17.31
C ARG A 234 17.58 -13.11 16.42
N ILE A 235 17.77 -12.98 15.09
CA ILE A 235 17.19 -13.93 14.13
C ILE A 235 17.75 -15.34 14.36
N TYR A 236 19.06 -15.47 14.59
CA TYR A 236 19.69 -16.75 14.89
C TYR A 236 19.22 -17.31 16.26
N GLN A 237 19.11 -16.47 17.28
CA GLN A 237 18.55 -16.87 18.59
C GLN A 237 17.12 -17.38 18.45
N ALA A 238 16.26 -16.63 17.74
CA ALA A 238 14.87 -17.02 17.53
C ALA A 238 14.72 -18.31 16.70
N ALA A 239 15.60 -18.52 15.71
CA ALA A 239 15.59 -19.73 14.88
C ALA A 239 16.04 -20.98 15.65
N LEU A 240 17.05 -20.82 16.50
CA LEU A 240 17.76 -21.95 17.13
C LEU A 240 17.33 -22.17 18.60
N GLY A 241 16.56 -21.24 19.19
CA GLY A 241 16.27 -21.26 20.63
C GLY A 241 17.54 -21.25 21.47
N ALA A 242 18.54 -20.45 21.10
CA ALA A 242 19.90 -20.52 21.63
C ALA A 242 20.36 -19.15 22.15
N SER A 243 21.10 -19.17 23.28
CA SER A 243 21.72 -17.97 23.82
C SER A 243 22.91 -17.49 22.96
N THR A 244 23.35 -16.24 23.17
CA THR A 244 24.51 -15.68 22.48
C THR A 244 25.76 -16.53 22.70
N GLU A 245 25.96 -17.07 23.91
CA GLU A 245 27.10 -17.93 24.25
C GLU A 245 27.06 -19.24 23.45
N GLN A 246 25.88 -19.82 23.26
CA GLN A 246 25.72 -21.02 22.44
C GLN A 246 26.00 -20.72 20.96
N LEU A 247 25.54 -19.56 20.44
CA LEU A 247 25.84 -19.14 19.07
C LEU A 247 27.34 -18.96 18.85
N ILE A 248 28.06 -18.36 19.80
CA ILE A 248 29.52 -18.21 19.77
C ILE A 248 30.20 -19.58 19.74
N LYS A 249 29.78 -20.52 20.61
CA LYS A 249 30.31 -21.88 20.61
C LYS A 249 30.12 -22.56 19.26
N TRP A 250 28.94 -22.51 18.68
CA TRP A 250 28.65 -23.11 17.36
C TRP A 250 29.33 -22.37 16.19
N SER A 251 29.62 -21.10 16.36
CA SER A 251 30.44 -20.35 15.39
C SER A 251 31.90 -20.84 15.41
N ASN A 252 32.46 -21.06 16.60
CA ASN A 252 33.85 -21.54 16.76
C ASN A 252 34.05 -22.96 16.23
N ASP A 253 33.04 -23.84 16.41
CA ASP A 253 33.10 -25.23 15.86
C ASP A 253 32.58 -25.31 14.41
N LYS A 254 32.29 -24.18 13.76
CA LYS A 254 31.81 -24.04 12.39
C LYS A 254 30.47 -24.74 12.09
N SER A 255 29.68 -25.09 13.11
CA SER A 255 28.39 -25.76 12.94
C SER A 255 27.20 -24.78 12.85
N LEU A 256 27.39 -23.51 13.23
CA LEU A 256 26.32 -22.52 13.37
C LEU A 256 25.49 -22.35 12.08
N ARG A 257 26.16 -22.17 10.95
CA ARG A 257 25.49 -21.97 9.67
C ARG A 257 24.60 -23.16 9.30
N LYS A 258 25.10 -24.36 9.38
CA LYS A 258 24.35 -25.59 9.07
C LYS A 258 23.15 -25.76 9.97
N ARG A 259 23.31 -25.50 11.29
CA ARG A 259 22.20 -25.54 12.24
C ARG A 259 21.11 -24.53 11.90
N TYR A 260 21.51 -23.32 11.55
CA TYR A 260 20.59 -22.25 11.16
C TYR A 260 19.81 -22.60 9.88
N GLU A 261 20.52 -23.04 8.82
CA GLU A 261 19.90 -23.48 7.56
C GLU A 261 18.89 -24.62 7.78
N GLN A 262 19.21 -25.57 8.66
CA GLN A 262 18.29 -26.64 9.03
C GLN A 262 17.05 -26.11 9.79
N ALA A 263 17.23 -25.17 10.70
CA ALA A 263 16.16 -24.61 11.49
C ALA A 263 15.17 -23.76 10.67
N ILE A 264 15.70 -22.97 9.73
CA ILE A 264 14.84 -22.15 8.86
C ILE A 264 14.39 -22.89 7.59
N GLY A 265 14.88 -24.10 7.33
CA GLY A 265 14.53 -24.90 6.14
C GLY A 265 14.91 -24.23 4.81
N ALA A 266 15.90 -23.35 4.81
CA ALA A 266 16.30 -22.53 3.67
C ALA A 266 17.80 -22.15 3.76
N PRO A 267 18.43 -21.63 2.68
CA PRO A 267 19.77 -21.09 2.73
C PRO A 267 19.94 -19.99 3.79
N TYR A 268 21.14 -19.85 4.34
CA TYR A 268 21.42 -18.91 5.44
C TYR A 268 21.10 -17.44 5.11
N ASP A 269 21.11 -17.07 3.83
CA ASP A 269 20.80 -15.75 3.31
C ASP A 269 19.33 -15.58 2.86
N PHE A 270 18.46 -16.51 3.25
CA PHE A 270 17.04 -16.45 2.91
C PHE A 270 16.31 -15.30 3.63
N ILE A 271 16.69 -15.00 4.88
CA ILE A 271 16.22 -13.79 5.59
C ILE A 271 17.28 -12.71 5.45
N ARG A 272 17.00 -11.69 4.63
CA ARG A 272 17.94 -10.61 4.30
C ARG A 272 17.60 -9.35 5.05
N VAL A 273 18.52 -8.82 5.82
CA VAL A 273 18.36 -7.54 6.54
C VAL A 273 19.03 -6.43 5.75
N LYS A 274 18.31 -5.34 5.51
CA LYS A 274 18.81 -4.14 4.85
C LYS A 274 18.49 -2.90 5.69
N ASP A 275 19.52 -2.12 6.02
CA ASP A 275 19.34 -0.82 6.66
C ASP A 275 18.79 0.19 5.64
N MET A 276 17.68 0.85 6.01
CA MET A 276 16.92 1.78 5.16
C MET A 276 16.52 3.03 5.94
N HIS A 277 17.45 3.58 6.74
CA HIS A 277 17.20 4.77 7.54
C HIS A 277 16.90 5.98 6.67
N GLY A 278 15.78 6.68 6.95
CA GLY A 278 15.35 7.85 6.21
C GLY A 278 14.95 7.58 4.75
N ALA A 279 14.77 6.29 4.37
CA ALA A 279 14.43 5.93 3.01
C ALA A 279 13.02 6.41 2.62
N LYS A 280 12.89 6.80 1.36
CA LYS A 280 11.61 7.09 0.71
C LYS A 280 10.95 5.80 0.22
N MET A 281 9.63 5.80 0.10
CA MET A 281 8.88 4.64 -0.41
C MET A 281 9.31 4.23 -1.82
N SER A 282 9.79 5.17 -2.64
CA SER A 282 10.39 4.89 -3.95
C SER A 282 11.65 4.03 -3.88
N GLU A 283 12.51 4.27 -2.89
CA GLU A 283 13.71 3.46 -2.69
C GLU A 283 13.36 2.05 -2.20
N ILE A 284 12.32 1.97 -1.34
CA ILE A 284 11.77 0.69 -0.87
C ILE A 284 11.22 -0.12 -2.04
N GLU A 285 10.40 0.50 -2.88
CA GLU A 285 9.85 -0.15 -4.08
C GLU A 285 10.96 -0.65 -5.01
N ARG A 286 12.02 0.13 -5.23
CA ARG A 286 13.18 -0.27 -6.03
C ARG A 286 13.87 -1.51 -5.46
N VAL A 287 14.03 -1.58 -4.13
CA VAL A 287 14.60 -2.75 -3.45
C VAL A 287 13.68 -3.97 -3.59
N ILE A 288 12.38 -3.80 -3.36
CA ILE A 288 11.38 -4.87 -3.50
C ILE A 288 11.34 -5.42 -4.92
N SER A 289 11.30 -4.54 -5.93
CA SER A 289 11.26 -4.95 -7.35
C SER A 289 12.51 -5.71 -7.78
N ALA A 290 13.68 -5.33 -7.26
CA ALA A 290 14.95 -5.99 -7.55
C ALA A 290 15.09 -7.34 -6.82
N VAL A 291 14.66 -7.43 -5.57
CA VAL A 291 14.80 -8.64 -4.73
C VAL A 291 13.69 -9.66 -4.99
N ARG A 292 12.49 -9.22 -5.37
CA ARG A 292 11.29 -10.06 -5.52
C ARG A 292 11.02 -10.93 -4.29
N PRO A 293 10.89 -10.34 -3.09
CA PRO A 293 10.76 -11.12 -1.86
C PRO A 293 9.42 -11.86 -1.78
N SER A 294 9.35 -12.89 -0.94
CA SER A 294 8.10 -13.56 -0.54
C SER A 294 7.42 -12.86 0.64
N VAL A 295 8.21 -12.28 1.53
CA VAL A 295 7.74 -11.52 2.71
C VAL A 295 8.61 -10.27 2.86
N VAL A 296 8.00 -9.15 3.21
CA VAL A 296 8.71 -7.92 3.59
C VAL A 296 8.37 -7.56 5.03
N PHE A 297 9.38 -7.52 5.89
CA PHE A 297 9.29 -6.96 7.24
C PHE A 297 9.80 -5.52 7.20
N ALA A 298 9.02 -4.57 7.71
CA ALA A 298 9.38 -3.16 7.79
C ALA A 298 9.39 -2.70 9.26
N ASP A 299 10.56 -2.57 9.85
CA ASP A 299 10.76 -2.27 11.29
C ASP A 299 11.53 -0.94 11.47
N MET A 300 10.86 0.20 11.66
CA MET A 300 9.42 0.49 11.76
C MET A 300 8.88 1.07 10.44
N LEU A 301 7.72 0.61 10.01
CA LEU A 301 7.11 1.10 8.78
C LEU A 301 6.77 2.60 8.86
N SER A 302 6.30 3.08 10.00
CA SER A 302 5.97 4.51 10.23
C SER A 302 7.17 5.47 10.24
N ASN A 303 8.40 4.98 10.11
CA ASN A 303 9.60 5.82 10.00
C ASN A 303 10.06 6.01 8.54
N PHE A 304 9.38 5.44 7.57
CA PHE A 304 9.63 5.70 6.15
C PHE A 304 8.89 6.95 5.68
N HIS A 305 9.31 7.50 4.54
CA HIS A 305 8.79 8.75 4.00
C HIS A 305 8.18 8.55 2.62
N MET A 306 7.13 9.31 2.30
CA MET A 306 6.54 9.31 0.96
C MET A 306 7.42 10.03 -0.07
N GLY A 307 8.19 11.05 0.36
CA GLY A 307 9.12 11.77 -0.53
C GLY A 307 8.47 12.89 -1.35
N GLY A 308 7.45 13.53 -0.82
CA GLY A 308 6.79 14.71 -1.39
C GLY A 308 6.75 15.87 -0.41
N PRO A 309 6.05 16.98 -0.74
CA PRO A 309 5.78 18.06 0.21
C PRO A 309 5.13 17.48 1.47
N VAL A 310 5.75 17.74 2.62
CA VAL A 310 5.32 17.14 3.89
C VAL A 310 3.98 17.73 4.31
N GLY A 311 2.92 16.94 4.25
CA GLY A 311 1.64 17.20 4.92
C GLY A 311 1.75 16.99 6.44
N ALA A 312 0.61 16.84 7.11
CA ALA A 312 0.63 16.48 8.53
C ALA A 312 1.24 15.07 8.71
N LYS A 313 2.11 14.89 9.68
CA LYS A 313 2.87 13.63 9.91
C LYS A 313 1.97 12.38 9.97
N HIS A 314 0.76 12.49 10.52
CA HIS A 314 -0.18 11.37 10.59
C HIS A 314 -0.74 10.97 9.22
N GLU A 315 -0.87 11.91 8.28
CA GLU A 315 -1.30 11.64 6.91
C GLU A 315 -0.19 10.93 6.12
N GLU A 316 1.07 11.35 6.32
CA GLU A 316 2.21 10.67 5.72
C GLU A 316 2.33 9.21 6.19
N ILE A 317 2.17 8.96 7.49
CA ILE A 317 2.19 7.60 8.04
C ILE A 317 1.09 6.75 7.42
N GLU A 318 -0.13 7.27 7.28
CA GLU A 318 -1.22 6.58 6.63
C GLU A 318 -0.88 6.23 5.17
N GLN A 319 -0.36 7.19 4.42
CA GLN A 319 0.06 6.99 3.02
C GLN A 319 1.15 5.92 2.90
N VAL A 320 2.12 5.88 3.81
CA VAL A 320 3.18 4.86 3.84
C VAL A 320 2.58 3.45 4.04
N TRP A 321 1.61 3.29 4.96
CA TRP A 321 0.94 2.01 5.18
C TRP A 321 0.10 1.58 3.97
N VAL A 322 -0.64 2.52 3.37
CA VAL A 322 -1.42 2.26 2.15
C VAL A 322 -0.50 1.87 1.00
N MET A 323 0.59 2.62 0.78
CA MET A 323 1.57 2.31 -0.27
C MET A 323 2.21 0.94 -0.07
N MET A 324 2.61 0.58 1.16
CA MET A 324 3.17 -0.75 1.43
C MET A 324 2.19 -1.87 1.11
N ARG A 325 0.90 -1.69 1.40
CA ARG A 325 -0.16 -2.64 1.02
C ARG A 325 -0.31 -2.75 -0.50
N GLU A 326 -0.29 -1.62 -1.22
CA GLU A 326 -0.33 -1.63 -2.69
C GLU A 326 0.89 -2.33 -3.29
N LEU A 327 2.09 -2.11 -2.72
CA LEU A 327 3.30 -2.82 -3.13
C LEU A 327 3.19 -4.33 -2.86
N ALA A 328 2.61 -4.72 -1.72
CA ALA A 328 2.38 -6.12 -1.39
C ALA A 328 1.50 -6.84 -2.42
N ALA A 329 0.41 -6.19 -2.86
CA ALA A 329 -0.45 -6.71 -3.91
C ALA A 329 0.24 -6.70 -5.28
N ARG A 330 0.94 -5.60 -5.65
CA ARG A 330 1.61 -5.44 -6.95
C ARG A 330 2.78 -6.41 -7.16
N TYR A 331 3.58 -6.63 -6.13
CA TYR A 331 4.80 -7.47 -6.19
C TYR A 331 4.61 -8.86 -5.57
N ASP A 332 3.38 -9.20 -5.21
CA ASP A 332 2.98 -10.53 -4.76
C ASP A 332 3.80 -11.03 -3.54
N PHE A 333 3.77 -10.27 -2.42
CA PHE A 333 4.42 -10.62 -1.16
C PHE A 333 3.52 -10.39 0.05
N VAL A 334 3.84 -11.01 1.18
CA VAL A 334 3.20 -10.73 2.48
C VAL A 334 3.92 -9.56 3.14
N SER A 335 3.20 -8.50 3.52
CA SER A 335 3.75 -7.34 4.23
C SER A 335 3.58 -7.49 5.74
N VAL A 336 4.64 -7.21 6.50
CA VAL A 336 4.63 -7.14 7.97
C VAL A 336 5.25 -5.82 8.40
N GLY A 337 4.42 -4.86 8.78
CA GLY A 337 4.88 -3.57 9.29
C GLY A 337 4.86 -3.52 10.82
N THR A 338 5.83 -2.84 11.43
CA THR A 338 5.79 -2.60 12.87
C THR A 338 5.36 -1.17 13.21
N ILE A 339 4.64 -1.04 14.33
CA ILE A 339 4.17 0.24 14.88
C ILE A 339 4.30 0.24 16.41
N GLN A 340 4.43 1.42 16.99
CA GLN A 340 4.49 1.56 18.45
C GLN A 340 3.11 1.69 19.08
N ILE A 341 2.96 1.13 20.27
CA ILE A 341 1.85 1.39 21.18
C ILE A 341 2.17 2.64 22.00
N SER A 342 1.20 3.55 22.13
CA SER A 342 1.30 4.78 22.91
C SER A 342 1.28 4.52 24.43
N GLN A 343 1.42 5.60 25.21
CA GLN A 343 1.31 5.52 26.68
C GLN A 343 -0.08 5.02 27.16
N GLU A 344 -1.13 5.21 26.35
CA GLU A 344 -2.47 4.70 26.66
C GLU A 344 -2.53 3.16 26.80
N GLY A 345 -1.60 2.44 26.15
CA GLY A 345 -1.48 0.98 26.28
C GLY A 345 -0.43 0.52 27.29
N ALA A 346 0.12 1.44 28.10
CA ALA A 346 1.07 1.06 29.15
C ALA A 346 0.41 0.19 30.22
N ASN A 347 1.16 -0.78 30.73
CA ASN A 347 0.70 -1.69 31.78
C ASN A 347 -0.58 -2.47 31.43
N MET A 348 -0.80 -2.73 30.14
CA MET A 348 -1.93 -3.53 29.65
C MET A 348 -1.42 -4.78 28.95
N LEU A 349 -1.87 -5.95 29.41
CA LEU A 349 -1.53 -7.22 28.76
C LEU A 349 -2.17 -7.30 27.35
N TYR A 350 -3.39 -6.80 27.21
CA TYR A 350 -4.14 -6.75 25.95
C TYR A 350 -4.55 -5.32 25.65
N PRO A 351 -3.62 -4.47 25.15
CA PRO A 351 -3.94 -3.08 24.86
C PRO A 351 -4.98 -2.97 23.75
N PRO A 352 -5.91 -2.01 23.85
CA PRO A 352 -6.91 -1.78 22.82
C PRO A 352 -6.29 -1.17 21.57
N GLN A 353 -6.96 -1.29 20.43
CA GLN A 353 -6.55 -0.73 19.16
C GLN A 353 -6.35 0.80 19.20
N SER A 354 -7.13 1.50 20.04
CA SER A 354 -7.00 2.95 20.27
C SER A 354 -5.65 3.36 20.88
N ALA A 355 -4.91 2.42 21.45
CA ALA A 355 -3.59 2.65 22.01
C ALA A 355 -2.46 2.69 20.97
N LEU A 356 -2.74 2.56 19.67
CA LEU A 356 -1.72 2.77 18.63
C LEU A 356 -1.20 4.20 18.68
N LYS A 357 0.12 4.35 18.52
CA LYS A 357 0.77 5.64 18.42
C LYS A 357 0.58 6.20 17.00
N GLU A 358 0.22 7.47 16.93
CA GLU A 358 0.13 8.23 15.68
C GLU A 358 -0.94 7.79 14.69
N SER A 359 -1.40 7.59 13.82
CA SER A 359 -2.47 7.22 12.91
C SER A 359 -3.39 6.08 13.41
N LYS A 360 -4.32 6.42 14.32
CA LYS A 360 -5.27 5.44 14.90
C LYS A 360 -6.21 4.84 13.85
N THR A 361 -6.62 5.60 12.84
CA THR A 361 -7.57 5.19 11.79
C THR A 361 -6.89 4.75 10.49
N GLY A 362 -5.84 5.42 10.03
CA GLY A 362 -5.21 5.16 8.75
C GLY A 362 -4.49 3.80 8.69
N VAL A 363 -3.71 3.47 9.72
CA VAL A 363 -3.08 2.14 9.82
C VAL A 363 -4.13 1.03 9.81
N GLN A 364 -5.24 1.24 10.54
CA GLN A 364 -6.33 0.28 10.59
C GLN A 364 -6.94 0.03 9.20
N GLY A 365 -7.08 1.07 8.37
CA GLY A 365 -7.57 0.95 7.00
C GLY A 365 -6.66 0.08 6.12
N ALA A 366 -5.36 0.21 6.30
CA ALA A 366 -4.34 -0.38 5.45
C ALA A 366 -3.92 -1.82 5.79
N VAL A 367 -4.34 -2.40 6.94
CA VAL A 367 -3.92 -3.75 7.34
C VAL A 367 -5.08 -4.74 7.38
N ASP A 368 -4.76 -6.02 7.22
CA ASP A 368 -5.72 -7.12 7.29
C ASP A 368 -5.68 -7.82 8.65
N LEU A 369 -4.51 -7.86 9.29
CA LEU A 369 -4.32 -8.36 10.65
C LEU A 369 -3.54 -7.33 11.47
N LEU A 370 -4.02 -7.02 12.67
CA LEU A 370 -3.31 -6.23 13.67
C LEU A 370 -3.06 -7.07 14.92
N LEU A 371 -1.82 -7.47 15.11
CA LEU A 371 -1.34 -8.19 16.28
C LEU A 371 -0.78 -7.19 17.31
N MET A 372 -1.45 -7.05 18.43
CA MET A 372 -1.02 -6.22 19.55
C MET A 372 -0.24 -7.08 20.55
N ALA A 373 0.97 -6.64 20.90
CA ALA A 373 1.79 -7.26 21.93
C ALA A 373 1.90 -6.33 23.14
N GLY A 374 1.12 -6.64 24.19
CA GLY A 374 1.10 -5.90 25.45
C GLY A 374 1.91 -6.57 26.55
N ASN A 375 2.14 -5.84 27.64
CA ASN A 375 2.82 -6.36 28.83
C ASN A 375 2.42 -5.57 30.07
N TYR A 376 2.54 -6.18 31.22
CA TYR A 376 2.57 -5.44 32.48
C TYR A 376 3.94 -4.79 32.71
N GLU A 377 3.97 -3.61 33.31
CA GLU A 377 5.21 -2.86 33.57
C GLU A 377 5.92 -3.32 34.87
N ALA A 378 5.41 -4.36 35.53
CA ALA A 378 6.09 -4.94 36.68
C ALA A 378 7.54 -5.28 36.33
N GLU A 379 8.45 -4.99 37.26
CA GLU A 379 9.86 -5.36 37.13
C GLU A 379 9.99 -6.86 36.81
N ASN A 380 10.74 -7.20 35.78
CA ASN A 380 10.98 -8.57 35.30
C ASN A 380 9.77 -9.36 34.77
N SER A 381 8.71 -8.69 34.34
CA SER A 381 7.62 -9.41 33.68
C SER A 381 8.08 -10.02 32.36
N GLU A 382 8.18 -11.34 32.27
CA GLU A 382 8.43 -12.10 31.05
C GLU A 382 7.13 -12.41 30.29
N ILE A 383 5.98 -12.09 30.88
CA ILE A 383 4.68 -12.34 30.26
C ILE A 383 4.32 -11.21 29.28
N ARG A 384 3.86 -11.62 28.12
CA ARG A 384 3.28 -10.78 27.07
C ARG A 384 1.86 -11.23 26.77
N GLY A 385 1.01 -10.31 26.35
CA GLY A 385 -0.31 -10.65 25.84
C GLY A 385 -0.37 -10.39 24.36
N PHE A 386 -0.64 -11.40 23.56
CA PHE A 386 -0.96 -11.23 22.16
C PHE A 386 -2.46 -11.11 21.96
N SER A 387 -2.91 -10.13 21.17
CA SER A 387 -4.31 -10.03 20.79
C SER A 387 -4.47 -9.52 19.36
N THR A 388 -5.53 -10.02 18.68
CA THR A 388 -5.87 -9.59 17.32
C THR A 388 -6.98 -8.55 17.37
N THR A 389 -6.64 -7.27 17.40
CA THR A 389 -7.64 -6.18 17.51
C THR A 389 -8.28 -5.81 16.17
N LYS A 390 -7.67 -6.21 15.04
CA LYS A 390 -8.25 -6.29 13.71
C LYS A 390 -7.86 -7.62 13.09
N ASN A 391 -8.83 -8.32 12.51
CA ASN A 391 -8.60 -9.68 12.01
C ASN A 391 -9.52 -9.98 10.82
N LYS A 392 -9.00 -9.87 9.60
CA LYS A 392 -9.64 -10.35 8.38
C LYS A 392 -9.18 -11.78 8.00
N LEU A 393 -8.21 -12.32 8.76
CA LEU A 393 -7.71 -13.68 8.59
C LEU A 393 -8.41 -14.67 9.55
N GLN A 394 -9.56 -14.29 10.10
CA GLN A 394 -10.34 -15.15 11.00
C GLN A 394 -10.70 -16.46 10.31
N LYS A 395 -10.37 -17.58 10.96
CA LYS A 395 -10.81 -18.90 10.53
C LYS A 395 -12.27 -19.11 10.94
N SER A 396 -13.03 -19.75 10.04
CA SER A 396 -14.45 -20.04 10.28
C SER A 396 -14.65 -20.79 11.59
N GLY A 397 -15.64 -20.38 12.38
CA GLY A 397 -15.93 -20.96 13.71
C GLY A 397 -15.07 -20.44 14.86
N HIS A 398 -14.06 -19.60 14.62
CA HIS A 398 -13.22 -18.98 15.65
C HIS A 398 -13.60 -17.52 15.91
N PRO A 399 -13.30 -16.97 17.11
CA PRO A 399 -13.56 -15.57 17.39
C PRO A 399 -12.64 -14.64 16.58
N THR A 400 -13.13 -13.47 16.19
CA THR A 400 -12.32 -12.44 15.52
C THR A 400 -11.24 -11.89 16.46
N TYR A 401 -11.56 -11.72 17.73
CA TYR A 401 -10.66 -11.22 18.74
C TYR A 401 -10.02 -12.38 19.51
N LEU A 402 -8.81 -12.75 19.11
CA LEU A 402 -8.01 -13.77 19.78
C LEU A 402 -7.16 -13.14 20.90
N LYS A 403 -6.93 -13.88 21.95
CA LYS A 403 -6.01 -13.52 23.07
C LYS A 403 -5.17 -14.72 23.44
N ALA A 404 -3.86 -14.50 23.61
CA ALA A 404 -2.93 -15.50 24.08
C ALA A 404 -1.98 -14.91 25.12
N SER A 405 -1.72 -15.64 26.18
CA SER A 405 -0.66 -15.32 27.14
C SER A 405 0.64 -15.95 26.67
N ILE A 406 1.70 -15.16 26.60
CA ILE A 406 2.98 -15.53 25.99
C ILE A 406 4.11 -15.32 26.99
N HIS A 407 4.92 -16.33 27.21
CA HIS A 407 6.20 -16.19 27.88
C HIS A 407 7.26 -15.72 26.88
N PHE A 408 7.95 -14.63 27.18
CA PHE A 408 9.03 -14.06 26.38
C PHE A 408 10.38 -14.26 27.07
N ASP A 409 11.20 -15.16 26.54
CA ASP A 409 12.60 -15.30 26.91
C ASP A 409 13.46 -14.37 26.05
N SER A 410 13.93 -13.29 26.64
CA SER A 410 14.72 -12.27 25.93
C SER A 410 16.12 -12.77 25.55
N ALA A 411 16.70 -13.71 26.29
CA ALA A 411 18.02 -14.29 26.02
C ALA A 411 18.02 -15.20 24.79
N LEU A 412 16.88 -15.83 24.52
CA LEU A 412 16.68 -16.72 23.38
C LEU A 412 15.89 -16.07 22.23
N CYS A 413 15.41 -14.84 22.40
CA CYS A 413 14.43 -14.20 21.51
C CYS A 413 13.22 -15.11 21.22
N ASN A 414 12.78 -15.87 22.22
CA ASN A 414 11.74 -16.87 22.09
C ASN A 414 10.44 -16.41 22.74
N PHE A 415 9.32 -16.67 22.05
CA PHE A 415 7.97 -16.38 22.51
C PHE A 415 7.18 -17.71 22.52
N THR A 416 6.82 -18.19 23.69
CA THR A 416 6.08 -19.45 23.86
C THR A 416 4.72 -19.18 24.48
N GLU A 417 3.66 -19.71 23.89
CA GLU A 417 2.32 -19.60 24.44
C GLU A 417 2.24 -20.39 25.76
N VAL A 418 1.64 -19.75 26.76
CA VAL A 418 1.43 -20.34 28.09
C VAL A 418 -0.03 -20.78 28.18
N GLU A 419 -0.25 -21.99 28.66
CA GLU A 419 -1.60 -22.53 28.89
C GLU A 419 -2.36 -21.80 30.02
#